data_a144644eb1061652965065915837f743
#
_entry.id   a144644eb1061652965065915837f743
#
_cell.length_a   1.000
_cell.length_b   1.000
_cell.length_c   1.000
_cell.angle_alpha   90.00
_cell.angle_beta   90.00
_cell.angle_gamma   90.00
#
_symmetry.space_group_name_H-M   'P 1'
#
loop_
_entity.id
_entity.type
_entity.pdbx_description
1 polymer ?
#
loop_
_entity_poly.entity_id
_entity_poly.type
_entity_poly.pdbx_seq_one_letter_code
_entity_poly.pdbx_strand_id
1 'polypeptide(L)'
;MAHAEGFLNLVKDAKKRIKELSVQDVKKRIDAGDKIILVDTREDVEWARGHAAGAIHLGKGVIERDIENVIPDKEATVVLYCGGGFRSALAADNVQRMGYHNVISMDGGWKGWTEAGLPTIKD
;
A
#
# COMPACT_ATOMS: atom_id res chain seq x y z
N MET A 1 -7.34 -1.36 -18.90
CA MET A 1 -8.72 -0.87 -18.79
C MET A 1 -8.71 0.50 -18.10
N ALA A 2 -9.47 1.43 -18.66
CA ALA A 2 -9.60 2.76 -18.06
C ALA A 2 -10.50 2.71 -16.83
N HIS A 3 -10.12 3.43 -15.79
CA HIS A 3 -10.92 3.55 -14.58
C HIS A 3 -12.06 4.56 -14.79
N ALA A 4 -13.17 4.35 -14.09
CA ALA A 4 -14.31 5.24 -14.15
C ALA A 4 -13.99 6.60 -13.50
N GLU A 5 -14.62 7.64 -13.99
CA GLU A 5 -14.36 9.02 -13.57
C GLU A 5 -14.59 9.25 -12.08
N GLY A 6 -15.67 8.71 -11.51
CA GLY A 6 -15.94 8.86 -10.07
C GLY A 6 -14.85 8.26 -9.20
N PHE A 7 -14.34 7.09 -9.58
CA PHE A 7 -13.23 6.45 -8.88
C PHE A 7 -11.96 7.30 -8.98
N LEU A 8 -11.62 7.78 -10.19
CA LEU A 8 -10.46 8.63 -10.39
C LEU A 8 -10.54 9.93 -9.59
N ASN A 9 -11.74 10.51 -9.47
CA ASN A 9 -11.94 11.73 -8.69
C ASN A 9 -11.72 11.50 -7.20
N LEU A 10 -12.19 10.36 -6.66
CA LEU A 10 -11.93 10.00 -5.27
C LEU A 10 -10.42 9.82 -5.01
N VAL A 11 -9.74 9.12 -5.90
CA VAL A 11 -8.30 8.90 -5.78
C VAL A 11 -7.54 10.22 -5.85
N LYS A 12 -7.87 11.07 -6.80
CA LYS A 12 -7.25 12.37 -6.97
C LYS A 12 -7.42 13.25 -5.71
N ASP A 13 -8.60 13.20 -5.11
CA ASP A 13 -8.86 13.92 -3.87
C ASP A 13 -8.03 13.37 -2.70
N ALA A 14 -8.01 12.04 -2.54
CA ALA A 14 -7.20 11.40 -1.49
C ALA A 14 -5.72 11.73 -1.63
N LYS A 15 -5.20 11.77 -2.85
CA LYS A 15 -3.79 12.07 -3.12
C LYS A 15 -3.36 13.46 -2.67
N LYS A 16 -4.30 14.37 -2.42
CA LYS A 16 -3.98 15.69 -1.88
C LYS A 16 -3.55 15.64 -0.42
N ARG A 17 -3.86 14.57 0.30
CA ARG A 17 -3.66 14.43 1.75
C ARG A 17 -2.67 13.36 2.15
N ILE A 18 -2.21 12.53 1.23
CA ILE A 18 -1.35 11.39 1.52
C ILE A 18 0.07 11.64 1.04
N LYS A 19 1.01 10.83 1.56
CA LYS A 19 2.37 10.75 1.04
C LYS A 19 2.45 9.58 0.08
N GLU A 20 3.18 9.78 -1.00
CA GLU A 20 3.46 8.73 -1.98
C GLU A 20 4.97 8.60 -2.17
N LEU A 21 5.44 7.37 -2.34
CA LEU A 21 6.80 7.07 -2.77
C LEU A 21 6.74 6.13 -3.96
N SER A 22 7.71 6.22 -4.85
CA SER A 22 7.85 5.27 -5.95
C SER A 22 8.24 3.90 -5.41
N VAL A 23 8.02 2.87 -6.23
CA VAL A 23 8.48 1.51 -5.94
C VAL A 23 9.99 1.49 -5.65
N GLN A 24 10.76 2.22 -6.44
CA GLN A 24 12.22 2.29 -6.29
C GLN A 24 12.62 2.94 -4.95
N ASP A 25 11.94 4.00 -4.55
CA ASP A 25 12.23 4.68 -3.28
C ASP A 25 11.86 3.83 -2.08
N VAL A 26 10.74 3.09 -2.16
CA VAL A 26 10.37 2.14 -1.10
C VAL A 26 11.44 1.06 -0.97
N LYS A 27 11.88 0.50 -2.08
CA LYS A 27 12.92 -0.54 -2.08
C LYS A 27 14.25 -0.03 -1.50
N LYS A 28 14.63 1.20 -1.83
CA LYS A 28 15.82 1.82 -1.26
C LYS A 28 15.75 1.94 0.25
N ARG A 29 14.60 2.30 0.79
CA ARG A 29 14.42 2.41 2.24
C ARG A 29 14.47 1.05 2.92
N ILE A 30 13.87 0.03 2.30
CA ILE A 30 13.96 -1.35 2.80
C ILE A 30 15.42 -1.81 2.83
N ASP A 31 16.14 -1.60 1.75
CA ASP A 31 17.55 -2.01 1.62
C ASP A 31 18.47 -1.24 2.57
N ALA A 32 18.11 -0.01 2.93
CA ALA A 32 18.84 0.79 3.90
C ALA A 32 18.61 0.36 5.35
N GLY A 33 17.72 -0.62 5.57
CA GLY A 33 17.43 -1.12 6.91
C GLY A 33 16.32 -0.38 7.64
N ASP A 34 15.59 0.51 6.96
CA ASP A 34 14.45 1.19 7.56
C ASP A 34 13.36 0.19 7.95
N LYS A 35 12.80 0.36 9.13
CA LYS A 35 11.72 -0.51 9.59
C LYS A 35 10.41 -0.08 8.95
N ILE A 36 10.10 -0.69 7.82
CA ILE A 36 8.87 -0.45 7.07
C ILE A 36 7.97 -1.68 7.17
N ILE A 37 6.71 -1.46 7.46
CA ILE A 37 5.70 -2.51 7.34
C ILE A 37 5.02 -2.33 5.98
N LEU A 38 5.28 -3.26 5.08
CA LEU A 38 4.72 -3.23 3.73
C LEU A 38 3.40 -4.00 3.72
N VAL A 39 2.33 -3.34 3.30
CA VAL A 39 0.98 -3.88 3.36
C VAL A 39 0.36 -3.93 1.97
N ASP A 40 -0.03 -5.12 1.55
CA ASP A 40 -0.76 -5.34 0.31
C ASP A 40 -2.25 -5.13 0.58
N THR A 41 -2.86 -4.17 -0.11
CA THR A 41 -4.28 -3.84 0.06
C THR A 41 -5.16 -4.44 -1.04
N ARG A 42 -4.58 -5.29 -1.90
CA ARG A 42 -5.33 -5.94 -2.98
C ARG A 42 -6.26 -7.00 -2.43
N GLU A 43 -7.08 -7.56 -3.29
CA GLU A 43 -8.01 -8.61 -2.92
C GLU A 43 -7.30 -9.95 -2.71
N ASP A 44 -7.99 -10.89 -2.02
CA ASP A 44 -7.43 -12.19 -1.66
C ASP A 44 -6.91 -12.96 -2.86
N VAL A 45 -7.66 -12.95 -3.98
CA VAL A 45 -7.26 -13.66 -5.20
C VAL A 45 -6.00 -13.07 -5.82
N GLU A 46 -5.82 -11.76 -5.72
CA GLU A 46 -4.61 -11.10 -6.21
C GLU A 46 -3.40 -11.47 -5.34
N TRP A 47 -3.55 -11.41 -4.03
CA TRP A 47 -2.52 -11.80 -3.07
C TRP A 47 -2.07 -13.25 -3.29
N ALA A 48 -3.03 -14.15 -3.48
CA ALA A 48 -2.74 -15.57 -3.67
C ALA A 48 -1.90 -15.86 -4.92
N ARG A 49 -1.99 -15.01 -5.93
CA ARG A 49 -1.21 -15.15 -7.17
C ARG A 49 0.22 -14.65 -7.07
N GLY A 50 0.54 -13.99 -5.97
CA GLY A 50 1.87 -13.45 -5.71
C GLY A 50 1.81 -12.08 -5.07
N HIS A 51 2.79 -11.78 -4.23
CA HIS A 51 2.88 -10.49 -3.53
C HIS A 51 4.34 -10.11 -3.31
N ALA A 52 4.59 -8.88 -2.91
CA ALA A 52 5.94 -8.41 -2.61
C ALA A 52 6.51 -9.21 -1.43
N ALA A 53 7.77 -9.60 -1.52
CA ALA A 53 8.43 -10.31 -0.43
C ALA A 53 8.43 -9.44 0.84
N GLY A 54 8.07 -10.05 1.97
CA GLY A 54 7.99 -9.35 3.25
C GLY A 54 6.69 -8.60 3.51
N ALA A 55 5.78 -8.53 2.54
CA ALA A 55 4.50 -7.86 2.73
C ALA A 55 3.54 -8.69 3.59
N ILE A 56 2.68 -7.99 4.31
CA ILE A 56 1.52 -8.60 4.95
C ILE A 56 0.27 -8.20 4.17
N HIS A 57 -0.81 -8.95 4.34
CA HIS A 57 -2.05 -8.70 3.61
C HIS A 57 -3.12 -8.09 4.51
N LEU A 58 -3.58 -6.91 4.14
CA LEU A 58 -4.75 -6.25 4.72
C LEU A 58 -5.54 -5.64 3.58
N GLY A 59 -6.50 -6.37 3.04
CA GLY A 59 -7.30 -5.91 1.91
C GLY A 59 -8.02 -4.61 2.20
N LYS A 60 -8.16 -3.76 1.20
CA LYS A 60 -8.78 -2.44 1.34
C LYS A 60 -10.17 -2.51 1.98
N GLY A 61 -10.94 -3.56 1.71
CA GLY A 61 -12.29 -3.73 2.25
C GLY A 61 -12.34 -3.99 3.76
N VAL A 62 -11.22 -4.37 4.38
CA VAL A 62 -11.17 -4.71 5.80
C VAL A 62 -10.05 -3.99 6.56
N ILE A 63 -9.23 -3.20 5.90
CA ILE A 63 -8.05 -2.61 6.52
C ILE A 63 -8.41 -1.71 7.72
N GLU A 64 -9.44 -0.90 7.60
CA GLU A 64 -9.85 -0.02 8.69
C GLU A 64 -10.30 -0.82 9.91
N ARG A 65 -10.95 -1.94 9.70
CA ARG A 65 -11.40 -2.83 10.77
C ARG A 65 -10.24 -3.50 11.48
N ASP A 66 -9.22 -3.92 10.72
CA ASP A 66 -8.23 -4.88 11.21
C ASP A 66 -6.85 -4.28 11.53
N ILE A 67 -6.50 -3.11 10.98
CA ILE A 67 -5.13 -2.60 11.09
C ILE A 67 -4.67 -2.38 12.54
N GLU A 68 -5.54 -1.92 13.42
CA GLU A 68 -5.16 -1.65 14.80
C GLU A 68 -4.80 -2.92 15.57
N ASN A 69 -5.37 -4.06 15.18
CA ASN A 69 -5.03 -5.34 15.77
C ASN A 69 -3.72 -5.91 15.22
N VAL A 70 -3.38 -5.58 13.97
CA VAL A 70 -2.19 -6.12 13.29
C VAL A 70 -0.97 -5.19 13.50
N ILE A 71 -1.18 -3.89 13.45
CA ILE A 71 -0.15 -2.86 13.61
C ILE A 71 -0.64 -1.88 14.69
N PRO A 72 -0.52 -2.25 15.97
CA PRO A 72 -1.02 -1.37 17.05
C PRO A 72 -0.23 -0.09 17.23
N ASP A 73 1.03 -0.05 16.80
CA ASP A 73 1.88 1.14 16.93
C ASP A 73 1.53 2.20 15.88
N LYS A 74 0.91 3.29 16.30
CA LYS A 74 0.51 4.39 15.42
C LYS A 74 1.70 5.18 14.86
N GLU A 75 2.89 4.99 15.41
CA GLU A 75 4.12 5.63 14.92
C GLU A 75 4.86 4.76 13.91
N ALA A 76 4.42 3.53 13.68
CA ALA A 76 5.04 2.64 12.71
C ALA A 76 4.97 3.24 11.30
N THR A 77 6.02 3.05 10.51
CA THR A 77 6.02 3.42 9.10
C THR A 77 5.29 2.34 8.32
N VAL A 78 4.13 2.69 7.79
CA VAL A 78 3.25 1.77 7.06
C VAL A 78 3.23 2.17 5.59
N VAL A 79 3.66 1.26 4.73
CA VAL A 79 3.65 1.48 3.28
C VAL A 79 2.58 0.57 2.68
N LEU A 80 1.56 1.18 2.11
CA LEU A 80 0.44 0.46 1.50
C LEU A 80 0.62 0.39 -0.01
N TYR A 81 0.32 -0.76 -0.60
CA TYR A 81 0.32 -0.86 -2.07
C TYR A 81 -0.89 -1.66 -2.56
N CYS A 82 -1.24 -1.43 -3.81
CA CYS A 82 -2.27 -2.19 -4.53
C CYS A 82 -1.75 -2.55 -5.92
N GLY A 83 -2.62 -2.69 -6.91
CA GLY A 83 -2.19 -3.00 -8.26
C GLY A 83 -1.37 -1.89 -8.92
N GLY A 84 -1.87 -0.65 -8.86
CA GLY A 84 -1.24 0.50 -9.51
C GLY A 84 -1.10 1.75 -8.66
N GLY A 85 -1.57 1.74 -7.41
CA GLY A 85 -1.45 2.88 -6.51
C GLY A 85 -2.77 3.62 -6.25
N PHE A 86 -3.88 3.19 -6.81
CA PHE A 86 -5.18 3.87 -6.62
C PHE A 86 -5.90 3.41 -5.36
N ARG A 87 -6.12 2.11 -5.19
CA ARG A 87 -6.77 1.58 -3.99
C ARG A 87 -5.96 1.88 -2.73
N SER A 88 -4.63 1.80 -2.82
CA SER A 88 -3.75 2.11 -1.70
C SER A 88 -3.78 3.59 -1.32
N ALA A 89 -4.01 4.49 -2.27
CA ALA A 89 -4.18 5.91 -1.98
C ALA A 89 -5.44 6.16 -1.13
N LEU A 90 -6.55 5.50 -1.46
CA LEU A 90 -7.78 5.60 -0.67
C LEU A 90 -7.60 4.99 0.72
N ALA A 91 -6.94 3.84 0.79
CA ALA A 91 -6.66 3.18 2.06
C ALA A 91 -5.73 4.05 2.93
N ALA A 92 -4.70 4.64 2.35
CA ALA A 92 -3.77 5.50 3.08
C ALA A 92 -4.49 6.71 3.69
N ASP A 93 -5.39 7.33 2.96
CA ASP A 93 -6.17 8.47 3.45
C ASP A 93 -6.99 8.07 4.69
N ASN A 94 -7.66 6.93 4.64
CA ASN A 94 -8.46 6.44 5.76
C ASN A 94 -7.59 6.03 6.95
N VAL A 95 -6.49 5.34 6.72
CA VAL A 95 -5.60 4.86 7.78
C VAL A 95 -5.00 6.04 8.54
N GLN A 96 -4.58 7.10 7.86
CA GLN A 96 -4.05 8.26 8.58
C GLN A 96 -5.13 8.98 9.40
N ARG A 97 -6.40 8.93 8.98
CA ARG A 97 -7.51 9.46 9.80
C ARG A 97 -7.72 8.68 11.10
N MET A 98 -7.23 7.45 11.15
CA MET A 98 -7.27 6.61 12.36
C MET A 98 -6.14 6.94 13.34
N GLY A 99 -5.29 7.91 13.01
CA GLY A 99 -4.21 8.35 13.89
C GLY A 99 -2.83 7.79 13.56
N TYR A 100 -2.68 7.07 12.45
CA TYR A 100 -1.36 6.64 11.99
C TYR A 100 -0.62 7.82 11.37
N HIS A 101 0.60 8.09 11.86
CA HIS A 101 1.35 9.30 11.50
C HIS A 101 2.29 9.13 10.32
N ASN A 102 2.68 7.90 10.01
CA ASN A 102 3.69 7.61 8.99
C ASN A 102 3.12 6.64 7.94
N VAL A 103 2.11 7.08 7.20
CA VAL A 103 1.44 6.28 6.18
C VAL A 103 1.87 6.75 4.80
N ILE A 104 2.27 5.80 3.96
CA ILE A 104 2.76 6.07 2.61
C ILE A 104 2.04 5.13 1.65
N SER A 105 1.56 5.65 0.52
CA SER A 105 1.06 4.82 -0.58
C SER A 105 2.20 4.64 -1.59
N MET A 106 2.49 3.38 -1.95
CA MET A 106 3.53 3.09 -2.95
C MET A 106 2.96 3.26 -4.35
N ASP A 107 3.33 4.36 -4.99
CA ASP A 107 2.91 4.66 -6.35
C ASP A 107 3.50 3.64 -7.32
N GLY A 108 2.70 3.17 -8.26
CA GLY A 108 3.07 2.10 -9.17
C GLY A 108 2.71 0.70 -8.67
N GLY A 109 2.60 0.51 -7.38
CA GLY A 109 2.08 -0.71 -6.75
C GLY A 109 2.72 -2.00 -7.22
N TRP A 110 1.93 -3.07 -7.23
CA TRP A 110 2.37 -4.41 -7.65
C TRP A 110 2.92 -4.41 -9.08
N LYS A 111 2.25 -3.69 -9.98
CA LYS A 111 2.70 -3.59 -11.38
C LYS A 111 4.12 -3.01 -11.44
N GLY A 112 4.35 -1.90 -10.78
CA GLY A 112 5.68 -1.29 -10.75
C GLY A 112 6.72 -2.15 -10.06
N TRP A 113 6.34 -2.84 -8.98
CA TRP A 113 7.23 -3.74 -8.24
C TRP A 113 7.71 -4.89 -9.12
N THR A 114 6.79 -5.54 -9.84
CA THR A 114 7.12 -6.66 -10.71
C THR A 114 7.89 -6.22 -11.96
N GLU A 115 7.53 -5.11 -12.56
CA GLU A 115 8.25 -4.57 -13.72
C GLU A 115 9.69 -4.19 -13.37
N ALA A 116 9.95 -3.77 -12.15
CA ALA A 116 11.29 -3.48 -11.67
C ALA A 116 12.08 -4.72 -11.28
N GLY A 117 11.47 -5.91 -11.35
CA GLY A 117 12.12 -7.17 -11.02
C GLY A 117 12.41 -7.34 -9.52
N LEU A 118 11.65 -6.69 -8.65
CA LEU A 118 11.87 -6.75 -7.21
C LEU A 118 11.33 -8.05 -6.62
N PRO A 119 11.81 -8.47 -5.42
CA PRO A 119 11.49 -9.79 -4.87
C PRO A 119 9.99 -10.01 -4.65
N THR A 120 9.49 -11.14 -5.10
CA THR A 120 8.10 -11.55 -4.92
C THR A 120 8.03 -12.95 -4.30
N ILE A 121 6.91 -13.22 -3.65
CA ILE A 121 6.62 -14.53 -3.07
C ILE A 121 5.23 -14.95 -3.52
N LYS A 122 5.05 -16.24 -3.72
CA LYS A 122 3.76 -16.86 -3.94
C LYS A 122 3.63 -18.00 -2.93
N ASP A 123 2.66 -17.86 -2.06
CA ASP A 123 2.42 -18.83 -0.99
C ASP A 123 1.71 -20.09 -1.50
#